data_93aa646fa84064aa67247810ce9b16fe
#
_entry.id   93aa646fa84064aa67247810ce9b16fe
#
_cell.length_a   1.000
_cell.length_b   1.000
_cell.length_c   1.000
_cell.angle_alpha   90.00
_cell.angle_beta   90.00
_cell.angle_gamma   90.00
#
_symmetry.space_group_name_H-M   'P 1'
#
loop_
_entity.id
_entity.type
_entity.pdbx_description
1 polymer ?
#
loop_
_entity_poly.entity_id
_entity_poly.type
_entity_poly.pdbx_seq_one_letter_code
_entity_poly.pdbx_strand_id
1 'polypeptide(L)'
;MEPGAISRPDPETITISGYEVDRRYGPDTVQTTHPDDVSQPHPRIGEPGQYPFTRGIHEGMYRTRLWTMRQFAGFGSADDTNRRFKYLLENARGTKANTGLSTAFDLPTLMGRDSDDPLSAGEVGRCGVAIDTIEDMERLYADIPLDKVTVSQTINGPAAVIWAMYLAMARRKGFSWDHLGGTLQNDILKEFHSQNEFIYPPEASVKLVVDTIEHQMNHVPRWNSVSVSGYHIREAGSTAVQELAFTLRDGMEYVEAS
;
A
#
# COMPACT_ATOMS: atom_id res chain seq x y z
N MET A 1 27.85 -40.82 -20.81
CA MET A 1 28.07 -39.53 -20.09
C MET A 1 27.51 -38.45 -21.01
N GLU A 2 26.34 -37.96 -20.69
CA GLU A 2 25.78 -36.79 -21.37
C GLU A 2 26.59 -35.54 -21.02
N PRO A 3 26.90 -34.67 -21.99
CA PRO A 3 27.62 -33.45 -21.70
C PRO A 3 26.74 -32.54 -20.80
N GLY A 4 27.26 -32.19 -19.62
CA GLY A 4 26.57 -31.39 -18.65
C GLY A 4 25.99 -30.13 -19.29
N ALA A 5 24.68 -29.96 -19.18
CA ALA A 5 23.99 -28.77 -19.57
C ALA A 5 24.58 -27.59 -18.76
N ILE A 6 25.28 -26.71 -19.44
CA ILE A 6 25.67 -25.41 -18.86
C ILE A 6 24.36 -24.72 -18.51
N SER A 7 24.03 -24.66 -17.22
CA SER A 7 22.88 -23.91 -16.76
C SER A 7 23.11 -22.48 -17.21
N ARG A 8 22.25 -21.97 -18.09
CA ARG A 8 22.27 -20.54 -18.45
C ARG A 8 22.04 -19.77 -17.16
N PRO A 9 22.91 -18.82 -16.82
CA PRO A 9 22.68 -17.99 -15.64
C PRO A 9 21.31 -17.33 -15.75
N ASP A 10 20.63 -17.20 -14.62
CA ASP A 10 19.31 -16.57 -14.57
C ASP A 10 19.44 -15.15 -15.15
N PRO A 11 18.71 -14.80 -16.21
CA PRO A 11 18.80 -13.48 -16.83
C PRO A 11 18.50 -12.33 -15.85
N GLU A 12 17.89 -12.62 -14.70
CA GLU A 12 17.66 -11.64 -13.62
C GLU A 12 18.93 -11.34 -12.80
N THR A 13 19.99 -12.12 -12.94
CA THR A 13 21.27 -11.94 -12.25
C THR A 13 22.34 -11.29 -13.12
N ILE A 14 22.04 -10.96 -14.38
CA ILE A 14 23.00 -10.37 -15.31
C ILE A 14 22.58 -8.95 -15.66
N THR A 15 23.53 -8.01 -15.60
CA THR A 15 23.34 -6.63 -16.09
C THR A 15 23.24 -6.61 -17.60
N ILE A 16 22.72 -5.51 -18.17
CA ILE A 16 22.70 -5.26 -19.62
C ILE A 16 24.12 -5.37 -20.23
N SER A 17 25.16 -5.04 -19.45
CA SER A 17 26.57 -5.13 -19.88
C SER A 17 27.17 -6.54 -19.72
N GLY A 18 26.37 -7.55 -19.33
CA GLY A 18 26.82 -8.92 -19.21
C GLY A 18 27.53 -9.29 -17.89
N TYR A 19 27.53 -8.39 -16.90
CA TYR A 19 28.11 -8.70 -15.59
C TYR A 19 27.10 -9.44 -14.71
N GLU A 20 27.54 -10.50 -14.07
CA GLU A 20 26.78 -11.18 -13.03
C GLU A 20 26.71 -10.29 -11.76
N VAL A 21 25.56 -10.29 -11.14
CA VAL A 21 25.29 -9.54 -9.91
C VAL A 21 24.77 -10.50 -8.86
N ASP A 22 25.49 -10.59 -7.74
CA ASP A 22 25.08 -11.43 -6.63
C ASP A 22 23.75 -11.00 -6.05
N ARG A 23 23.02 -11.97 -5.51
CA ARG A 23 21.75 -11.72 -4.85
C ARG A 23 21.90 -10.81 -3.61
N ARG A 24 23.04 -10.93 -2.94
CA ARG A 24 23.40 -10.17 -1.76
C ARG A 24 24.92 -9.91 -1.77
N TYR A 25 25.31 -8.71 -1.43
CA TYR A 25 26.71 -8.37 -1.16
C TYR A 25 26.91 -8.21 0.34
N GLY A 26 27.94 -8.85 0.87
CA GLY A 26 28.29 -8.81 2.28
C GLY A 26 29.81 -8.97 2.45
N PRO A 27 30.32 -9.00 3.69
CA PRO A 27 31.76 -9.20 3.96
C PRO A 27 32.34 -10.48 3.32
N ASP A 28 31.48 -11.49 3.16
CA ASP A 28 31.78 -12.79 2.55
C ASP A 28 31.86 -12.74 1.02
N THR A 29 31.27 -11.76 0.37
CA THR A 29 31.20 -11.62 -1.09
C THR A 29 32.08 -10.49 -1.64
N VAL A 30 32.49 -9.54 -0.79
CA VAL A 30 33.35 -8.43 -1.19
C VAL A 30 34.81 -8.84 -1.06
N GLN A 31 35.49 -8.96 -2.20
CA GLN A 31 36.95 -9.12 -2.19
C GLN A 31 37.59 -7.76 -1.84
N THR A 32 38.00 -7.61 -0.61
CA THR A 32 38.68 -6.40 -0.16
C THR A 32 40.16 -6.50 -0.40
N THR A 33 40.74 -5.48 -0.96
CA THR A 33 42.24 -5.36 -1.15
C THR A 33 42.92 -4.69 0.02
N HIS A 34 42.18 -4.26 1.04
CA HIS A 34 42.72 -3.59 2.23
C HIS A 34 42.66 -4.48 3.48
N PRO A 35 43.76 -4.67 4.19
CA PRO A 35 43.83 -5.52 5.38
C PRO A 35 42.99 -5.04 6.58
N ASP A 36 42.60 -3.77 6.58
CA ASP A 36 41.75 -3.18 7.63
C ASP A 36 40.27 -3.26 7.29
N ASP A 37 39.89 -3.90 6.20
CA ASP A 37 38.53 -3.99 5.74
C ASP A 37 37.77 -5.10 6.47
N VAL A 38 36.70 -4.70 7.02
CA VAL A 38 35.91 -5.36 8.06
C VAL A 38 35.36 -6.69 7.55
N SER A 39 35.88 -7.80 8.03
CA SER A 39 35.35 -9.15 7.76
C SER A 39 34.00 -9.44 8.47
N GLN A 40 33.46 -8.48 9.19
CA GLN A 40 32.22 -8.58 9.94
C GLN A 40 31.20 -7.50 9.50
N PRO A 41 29.90 -7.82 9.43
CA PRO A 41 28.88 -6.79 9.22
C PRO A 41 29.03 -5.68 10.27
N HIS A 42 29.04 -4.42 9.84
CA HIS A 42 29.04 -3.31 10.79
C HIS A 42 27.78 -3.42 11.67
N PRO A 43 27.92 -3.43 13.01
CA PRO A 43 26.80 -3.72 13.91
C PRO A 43 25.60 -2.76 13.75
N ARG A 44 25.83 -1.57 13.19
CA ARG A 44 24.77 -0.59 12.86
C ARG A 44 24.14 -0.79 11.49
N ILE A 45 24.72 -1.62 10.63
CA ILE A 45 24.20 -1.86 9.27
C ILE A 45 23.41 -3.16 9.24
N GLY A 46 23.91 -4.22 9.85
CA GLY A 46 23.25 -5.53 9.92
C GLY A 46 23.12 -6.23 8.56
N GLU A 47 22.33 -7.27 8.54
CA GLU A 47 21.98 -8.04 7.35
C GLU A 47 20.65 -7.56 6.77
N PRO A 48 20.43 -7.70 5.44
CA PRO A 48 19.11 -7.45 4.83
C PRO A 48 18.02 -8.30 5.48
N GLY A 49 16.85 -7.71 5.74
CA GLY A 49 15.72 -8.41 6.36
C GLY A 49 15.79 -8.59 7.87
N GLN A 50 16.86 -8.07 8.49
CA GLN A 50 17.05 -8.12 9.95
C GLN A 50 17.15 -6.72 10.55
N TYR A 51 16.74 -6.59 11.81
CA TYR A 51 16.91 -5.35 12.56
C TYR A 51 18.41 -4.94 12.56
N PRO A 52 18.73 -3.68 12.34
CA PRO A 52 17.90 -2.47 12.27
C PRO A 52 17.30 -2.14 10.87
N PHE A 53 17.19 -3.09 9.96
CA PHE A 53 16.57 -2.99 8.62
C PHE A 53 17.18 -1.92 7.70
N THR A 54 18.40 -1.53 7.92
CA THR A 54 19.09 -0.48 7.14
C THR A 54 19.35 -0.87 5.68
N ARG A 55 19.24 -2.17 5.37
CA ARG A 55 19.43 -2.76 4.04
C ARG A 55 18.14 -3.34 3.46
N GLY A 56 16.99 -2.89 3.96
CA GLY A 56 15.65 -3.33 3.55
C GLY A 56 15.03 -4.36 4.49
N ILE A 57 13.70 -4.44 4.41
CA ILE A 57 12.87 -5.27 5.31
C ILE A 57 12.82 -6.76 4.92
N HIS A 58 13.33 -7.12 3.75
CA HIS A 58 13.39 -8.50 3.26
C HIS A 58 14.81 -8.85 2.80
N GLU A 59 15.22 -10.09 3.01
CA GLU A 59 16.56 -10.58 2.66
C GLU A 59 16.93 -10.35 1.20
N GLY A 60 16.03 -10.65 0.29
CA GLY A 60 16.28 -10.53 -1.15
C GLY A 60 15.61 -9.35 -1.83
N MET A 61 14.80 -8.56 -1.12
CA MET A 61 14.05 -7.40 -1.67
C MET A 61 13.48 -7.71 -3.08
N TYR A 62 13.73 -6.83 -4.05
CA TYR A 62 13.26 -6.99 -5.44
C TYR A 62 13.95 -8.09 -6.24
N ARG A 63 14.98 -8.71 -5.70
CA ARG A 63 15.61 -9.91 -6.29
C ARG A 63 14.82 -11.19 -5.98
N THR A 64 14.10 -11.21 -4.87
CA THR A 64 13.22 -12.32 -4.52
C THR A 64 11.84 -12.15 -5.13
N ARG A 65 11.31 -10.93 -5.07
CA ARG A 65 9.99 -10.59 -5.59
C ARG A 65 10.02 -9.17 -6.15
N LEU A 66 9.60 -8.99 -7.39
CA LEU A 66 9.47 -7.67 -7.99
C LEU A 66 8.44 -6.82 -7.23
N TRP A 67 8.56 -5.52 -7.36
CA TRP A 67 7.61 -4.56 -6.79
C TRP A 67 6.19 -4.78 -7.33
N THR A 68 5.21 -4.34 -6.59
CA THR A 68 3.82 -4.36 -7.04
C THR A 68 3.54 -3.13 -7.90
N MET A 69 3.05 -3.36 -9.11
CA MET A 69 2.53 -2.29 -9.96
C MET A 69 1.10 -1.96 -9.51
N ARG A 70 0.87 -0.72 -9.11
CA ARG A 70 -0.45 -0.22 -8.74
C ARG A 70 -0.78 1.02 -9.55
N GLN A 71 -1.88 0.96 -10.26
CA GLN A 71 -2.45 2.14 -10.90
C GLN A 71 -3.61 2.64 -10.04
N PHE A 72 -3.55 3.91 -9.68
CA PHE A 72 -4.62 4.61 -9.00
C PHE A 72 -5.80 4.75 -9.97
N ALA A 73 -6.96 4.21 -9.61
CA ALA A 73 -8.12 4.19 -10.48
C ALA A 73 -9.41 4.32 -9.68
N GLY A 74 -10.34 5.10 -10.21
CA GLY A 74 -11.67 5.33 -9.69
C GLY A 74 -12.33 6.47 -10.44
N PHE A 75 -13.54 6.24 -10.94
CA PHE A 75 -14.39 7.25 -11.56
C PHE A 75 -15.82 6.71 -11.72
N GLY A 76 -16.78 7.59 -11.75
CA GLY A 76 -18.16 7.23 -12.03
C GLY A 76 -18.75 6.28 -10.99
N SER A 77 -19.49 5.31 -11.47
CA SER A 77 -20.11 4.28 -10.65
C SER A 77 -19.12 3.17 -10.24
N ALA A 78 -19.53 2.36 -9.27
CA ALA A 78 -18.82 1.14 -8.89
C ALA A 78 -18.58 0.20 -10.08
N ASP A 79 -19.57 0.06 -10.97
CA ASP A 79 -19.47 -0.78 -12.18
C ASP A 79 -18.45 -0.23 -13.19
N ASP A 80 -18.37 1.10 -13.36
CA ASP A 80 -17.39 1.74 -14.24
C ASP A 80 -15.96 1.45 -13.77
N THR A 81 -15.73 1.63 -12.47
CA THR A 81 -14.41 1.37 -11.86
C THR A 81 -14.09 -0.13 -11.82
N ASN A 82 -15.08 -1.01 -11.60
CA ASN A 82 -14.88 -2.45 -11.68
C ASN A 82 -14.37 -2.88 -13.06
N ARG A 83 -14.97 -2.36 -14.15
CA ARG A 83 -14.47 -2.62 -15.51
C ARG A 83 -13.00 -2.20 -15.67
N ARG A 84 -12.62 -1.05 -15.10
CA ARG A 84 -11.23 -0.60 -15.14
C ARG A 84 -10.32 -1.51 -14.33
N PHE A 85 -10.72 -1.97 -13.16
CA PHE A 85 -9.95 -2.91 -12.35
C PHE A 85 -9.73 -4.24 -13.08
N LYS A 86 -10.77 -4.80 -13.69
CA LYS A 86 -10.65 -6.02 -14.51
C LYS A 86 -9.68 -5.82 -15.68
N TYR A 87 -9.79 -4.71 -16.39
CA TYR A 87 -8.86 -4.36 -17.47
C TYR A 87 -7.41 -4.32 -16.99
N LEU A 88 -7.13 -3.69 -15.84
CA LEU A 88 -5.79 -3.63 -15.27
C LEU A 88 -5.25 -5.01 -14.91
N LEU A 89 -6.06 -5.85 -14.28
CA LEU A 89 -5.66 -7.21 -13.90
C LEU A 89 -5.43 -8.10 -15.12
N GLU A 90 -6.25 -7.98 -16.16
CA GLU A 90 -6.10 -8.74 -17.40
C GLU A 90 -4.83 -8.37 -18.17
N ASN A 91 -4.53 -7.09 -18.27
CA ASN A 91 -3.35 -6.61 -18.98
C ASN A 91 -2.04 -6.81 -18.20
N ALA A 92 -2.11 -7.07 -16.90
CA ALA A 92 -0.96 -7.44 -16.09
C ALA A 92 -0.58 -8.94 -16.23
N ARG A 93 -1.47 -9.77 -16.77
CA ARG A 93 -1.21 -11.19 -16.98
C ARG A 93 -0.05 -11.37 -17.95
N GLY A 94 0.94 -12.16 -17.54
CA GLY A 94 2.16 -12.41 -18.35
C GLY A 94 3.29 -11.40 -18.08
N THR A 95 3.10 -10.41 -17.25
CA THR A 95 4.19 -9.60 -16.73
C THR A 95 4.80 -10.26 -15.50
N LYS A 96 6.09 -10.05 -15.25
CA LYS A 96 6.74 -10.53 -14.02
C LYS A 96 6.37 -9.71 -12.78
N ALA A 97 5.77 -8.54 -12.98
CA ALA A 97 5.36 -7.64 -11.90
C ALA A 97 4.07 -8.13 -11.23
N ASN A 98 4.03 -8.06 -9.90
CA ASN A 98 2.80 -8.26 -9.16
C ASN A 98 1.87 -7.07 -9.39
N THR A 99 0.59 -7.35 -9.64
CA THR A 99 -0.42 -6.30 -9.81
C THR A 99 -1.27 -6.18 -8.56
N GLY A 100 -1.43 -4.97 -8.08
CA GLY A 100 -2.37 -4.61 -7.02
C GLY A 100 -3.34 -3.56 -7.53
N LEU A 101 -4.46 -3.43 -6.84
CA LEU A 101 -5.45 -2.40 -7.11
C LEU A 101 -5.27 -1.22 -6.14
N SER A 102 -5.56 -0.03 -6.62
CA SER A 102 -5.59 1.18 -5.79
C SER A 102 -6.85 1.96 -6.13
N THR A 103 -7.71 2.15 -5.14
CA THR A 103 -9.03 2.76 -5.31
C THR A 103 -8.98 4.25 -5.02
N ALA A 104 -9.37 5.06 -6.01
CA ALA A 104 -9.70 6.47 -5.82
C ALA A 104 -11.19 6.59 -5.53
N PHE A 105 -11.53 7.21 -4.40
CA PHE A 105 -12.92 7.53 -4.05
C PHE A 105 -13.24 8.98 -4.46
N ASP A 106 -14.49 9.25 -4.79
CA ASP A 106 -14.93 10.60 -5.12
C ASP A 106 -15.03 11.49 -3.86
N LEU A 107 -15.14 12.79 -4.06
CA LEU A 107 -15.17 13.73 -2.96
C LEU A 107 -16.35 13.51 -1.99
N PRO A 108 -17.59 13.22 -2.42
CA PRO A 108 -18.65 12.86 -1.49
C PRO A 108 -18.27 11.67 -0.59
N THR A 109 -17.78 10.59 -1.15
CA THR A 109 -17.33 9.42 -0.38
C THR A 109 -16.21 9.78 0.59
N LEU A 110 -15.21 10.58 0.18
CA LEU A 110 -14.12 11.05 1.04
C LEU A 110 -14.61 11.91 2.20
N MET A 111 -15.70 12.66 2.01
CA MET A 111 -16.34 13.50 3.01
C MET A 111 -17.45 12.81 3.81
N GLY A 112 -17.65 11.49 3.59
CA GLY A 112 -18.68 10.71 4.28
C GLY A 112 -20.10 11.16 3.96
N ARG A 113 -20.36 11.53 2.71
CA ARG A 113 -21.67 11.96 2.19
C ARG A 113 -22.17 10.97 1.16
N ASP A 114 -23.47 10.75 1.16
CA ASP A 114 -24.11 9.99 0.12
C ASP A 114 -24.22 10.80 -1.18
N SER A 115 -24.34 10.12 -2.31
CA SER A 115 -24.40 10.75 -3.63
C SER A 115 -25.61 11.65 -3.84
N ASP A 116 -26.69 11.45 -3.08
CA ASP A 116 -27.92 12.26 -3.11
C ASP A 116 -27.93 13.45 -2.13
N ASP A 117 -26.86 13.60 -1.32
CA ASP A 117 -26.71 14.80 -0.49
C ASP A 117 -26.62 16.07 -1.37
N PRO A 118 -27.35 17.12 -1.06
CA PRO A 118 -27.30 18.37 -1.83
C PRO A 118 -25.88 18.94 -2.03
N LEU A 119 -24.96 18.71 -1.08
CA LEU A 119 -23.56 19.16 -1.19
C LEU A 119 -22.71 18.28 -2.10
N SER A 120 -23.21 17.10 -2.48
CA SER A 120 -22.56 16.18 -3.42
C SER A 120 -22.79 16.54 -4.88
N ALA A 121 -23.72 17.46 -5.15
CA ALA A 121 -24.10 17.85 -6.50
C ALA A 121 -22.91 18.35 -7.33
N GLY A 122 -22.65 17.67 -8.45
CA GLY A 122 -21.56 18.00 -9.39
C GLY A 122 -20.22 17.34 -9.07
N GLU A 123 -20.08 16.64 -7.94
CA GLU A 123 -18.83 15.96 -7.54
C GLU A 123 -18.93 14.42 -7.58
N VAL A 124 -20.14 13.87 -7.66
CA VAL A 124 -20.37 12.41 -7.65
C VAL A 124 -19.66 11.73 -8.82
N GLY A 125 -18.80 10.78 -8.50
CA GLY A 125 -18.05 9.96 -9.47
C GLY A 125 -17.02 10.71 -10.31
N ARG A 126 -16.67 11.94 -9.97
CA ARG A 126 -15.85 12.82 -10.81
C ARG A 126 -14.35 12.60 -10.66
N CYS A 127 -13.84 12.61 -9.43
CA CYS A 127 -12.41 12.42 -9.13
C CYS A 127 -12.09 11.05 -8.55
N GLY A 128 -13.07 10.19 -8.48
CA GLY A 128 -13.01 8.86 -7.92
C GLY A 128 -14.32 8.12 -8.09
N VAL A 129 -14.43 6.92 -7.53
CA VAL A 129 -15.64 6.11 -7.52
C VAL A 129 -16.56 6.54 -6.38
N ALA A 130 -17.86 6.68 -6.67
CA ALA A 130 -18.89 6.90 -5.68
C ALA A 130 -19.24 5.57 -4.99
N ILE A 131 -19.16 5.55 -3.65
CA ILE A 131 -19.52 4.41 -2.80
C ILE A 131 -20.39 4.90 -1.66
N ASP A 132 -21.68 4.64 -1.76
CA ASP A 132 -22.66 5.01 -0.74
C ASP A 132 -23.00 3.83 0.16
N THR A 133 -23.01 2.63 -0.41
CA THR A 133 -23.54 1.42 0.22
C THR A 133 -22.60 0.22 0.10
N ILE A 134 -22.89 -0.83 0.87
CA ILE A 134 -22.19 -2.11 0.74
C ILE A 134 -22.46 -2.76 -0.63
N GLU A 135 -23.60 -2.50 -1.25
CA GLU A 135 -23.94 -2.98 -2.59
C GLU A 135 -23.02 -2.35 -3.64
N ASP A 136 -22.66 -1.08 -3.49
CA ASP A 136 -21.66 -0.44 -4.36
C ASP A 136 -20.27 -1.05 -4.16
N MET A 137 -19.89 -1.35 -2.92
CA MET A 137 -18.66 -2.07 -2.63
C MET A 137 -18.66 -3.48 -3.26
N GLU A 138 -19.79 -4.18 -3.24
CA GLU A 138 -19.96 -5.50 -3.88
C GLU A 138 -19.82 -5.43 -5.41
N ARG A 139 -20.35 -4.36 -6.04
CA ARG A 139 -20.19 -4.09 -7.48
C ARG A 139 -18.75 -3.72 -7.83
N LEU A 140 -18.14 -2.84 -7.03
CA LEU A 140 -16.76 -2.38 -7.24
C LEU A 140 -15.78 -3.56 -7.33
N TYR A 141 -15.93 -4.56 -6.48
CA TYR A 141 -15.06 -5.74 -6.44
C TYR A 141 -15.73 -7.01 -7.00
N ALA A 142 -16.73 -6.86 -7.87
CA ALA A 142 -17.36 -8.01 -8.52
C ALA A 142 -16.35 -8.82 -9.36
N ASP A 143 -16.30 -10.13 -9.14
CA ASP A 143 -15.44 -11.09 -9.84
C ASP A 143 -13.91 -10.83 -9.71
N ILE A 144 -13.50 -10.07 -8.70
CA ILE A 144 -12.08 -9.85 -8.39
C ILE A 144 -11.64 -10.85 -7.31
N PRO A 145 -10.54 -11.61 -7.55
CA PRO A 145 -10.04 -12.60 -6.61
C PRO A 145 -9.29 -11.91 -5.46
N LEU A 146 -9.99 -11.46 -4.42
CA LEU A 146 -9.47 -10.65 -3.32
C LEU A 146 -8.42 -11.38 -2.47
N ASP A 147 -8.40 -12.69 -2.52
CA ASP A 147 -7.38 -13.55 -1.90
C ASP A 147 -6.03 -13.56 -2.64
N LYS A 148 -6.01 -13.09 -3.89
CA LYS A 148 -4.84 -13.08 -4.79
C LYS A 148 -4.35 -11.69 -5.17
N VAL A 149 -5.18 -10.67 -4.95
CA VAL A 149 -4.90 -9.28 -5.33
C VAL A 149 -4.91 -8.41 -4.09
N THR A 150 -3.86 -7.62 -3.90
CA THR A 150 -3.83 -6.63 -2.82
C THR A 150 -4.56 -5.36 -3.23
N VAL A 151 -5.30 -4.74 -2.30
CA VAL A 151 -6.11 -3.56 -2.53
C VAL A 151 -5.64 -2.40 -1.66
N SER A 152 -5.28 -1.27 -2.25
CA SER A 152 -5.10 -0.01 -1.53
C SER A 152 -6.37 0.83 -1.60
N GLN A 153 -6.74 1.45 -0.49
CA GLN A 153 -7.88 2.35 -0.39
C GLN A 153 -7.39 3.71 0.12
N THR A 154 -7.50 4.73 -0.73
CA THR A 154 -7.04 6.08 -0.41
C THR A 154 -8.17 6.87 0.23
N ILE A 155 -8.47 6.53 1.47
CA ILE A 155 -9.58 7.06 2.26
C ILE A 155 -9.10 7.38 3.68
N ASN A 156 -9.56 8.48 4.27
CA ASN A 156 -9.10 8.96 5.58
C ASN A 156 -10.27 9.20 6.53
N GLY A 157 -11.05 10.27 6.37
CA GLY A 157 -12.16 10.58 7.28
C GLY A 157 -13.10 9.41 7.52
N PRO A 158 -13.74 8.84 6.50
CA PRO A 158 -14.63 7.68 6.61
C PRO A 158 -13.91 6.32 6.51
N ALA A 159 -12.60 6.26 6.66
CA ALA A 159 -11.80 5.05 6.41
C ALA A 159 -12.31 3.82 7.15
N ALA A 160 -12.66 3.95 8.43
CA ALA A 160 -13.18 2.85 9.23
C ALA A 160 -14.48 2.27 8.64
N VAL A 161 -15.38 3.13 8.15
CA VAL A 161 -16.67 2.72 7.55
C VAL A 161 -16.46 2.03 6.21
N ILE A 162 -15.66 2.63 5.32
CA ILE A 162 -15.36 2.07 4.00
C ILE A 162 -14.64 0.73 4.14
N TRP A 163 -13.71 0.61 5.07
CA TRP A 163 -13.03 -0.65 5.31
C TRP A 163 -13.96 -1.71 5.91
N ALA A 164 -14.85 -1.33 6.81
CA ALA A 164 -15.88 -2.23 7.34
C ALA A 164 -16.80 -2.77 6.23
N MET A 165 -17.23 -1.90 5.28
CA MET A 165 -17.97 -2.32 4.08
C MET A 165 -17.17 -3.32 3.24
N TYR A 166 -15.87 -3.05 3.01
CA TYR A 166 -14.99 -3.96 2.29
C TYR A 166 -14.87 -5.33 2.97
N LEU A 167 -14.64 -5.36 4.27
CA LEU A 167 -14.54 -6.61 5.04
C LEU A 167 -15.85 -7.40 5.07
N ALA A 168 -16.97 -6.70 5.24
CA ALA A 168 -18.30 -7.31 5.22
C ALA A 168 -18.63 -7.89 3.84
N MET A 169 -18.36 -7.14 2.76
CA MET A 169 -18.49 -7.60 1.37
C MET A 169 -17.63 -8.83 1.10
N ALA A 170 -16.35 -8.79 1.49
CA ALA A 170 -15.45 -9.92 1.29
C ALA A 170 -15.97 -11.19 2.00
N ARG A 171 -16.47 -11.06 3.23
CA ARG A 171 -17.08 -12.15 3.99
C ARG A 171 -18.35 -12.68 3.31
N ARG A 172 -19.22 -11.79 2.80
CA ARG A 172 -20.43 -12.20 2.03
C ARG A 172 -20.08 -13.01 0.79
N LYS A 173 -18.94 -12.66 0.14
CA LYS A 173 -18.40 -13.38 -1.03
C LYS A 173 -17.60 -14.65 -0.68
N GLY A 174 -17.51 -15.02 0.59
CA GLY A 174 -16.82 -16.23 1.06
C GLY A 174 -15.31 -16.12 1.22
N PHE A 175 -14.74 -14.91 1.18
CA PHE A 175 -13.32 -14.71 1.46
C PHE A 175 -13.07 -14.68 2.98
N SER A 176 -12.03 -15.41 3.41
CA SER A 176 -11.52 -15.27 4.78
C SER A 176 -10.66 -14.01 4.90
N TRP A 177 -10.83 -13.27 5.99
CA TRP A 177 -10.06 -12.06 6.26
C TRP A 177 -8.56 -12.30 6.38
N ASP A 178 -8.14 -13.50 6.80
CA ASP A 178 -6.71 -13.89 6.86
C ASP A 178 -6.01 -13.86 5.51
N HIS A 179 -6.77 -13.95 4.43
CA HIS A 179 -6.23 -13.95 3.07
C HIS A 179 -6.30 -12.58 2.40
N LEU A 180 -7.00 -11.62 2.98
CA LEU A 180 -7.11 -10.27 2.43
C LEU A 180 -5.82 -9.48 2.68
N GLY A 181 -5.22 -8.99 1.61
CA GLY A 181 -4.05 -8.13 1.68
C GLY A 181 -4.33 -6.76 1.09
N GLY A 182 -3.84 -5.72 1.73
CA GLY A 182 -4.07 -4.37 1.26
C GLY A 182 -3.51 -3.29 2.17
N THR A 183 -3.93 -2.07 1.90
CA THR A 183 -3.55 -0.90 2.68
C THR A 183 -4.72 0.06 2.76
N LEU A 184 -5.04 0.49 3.95
CA LEU A 184 -5.92 1.63 4.20
C LEU A 184 -5.03 2.87 4.38
N GLN A 185 -5.33 3.98 3.73
CA GLN A 185 -4.54 5.19 3.96
C GLN A 185 -4.73 5.65 5.41
N ASN A 186 -5.96 6.00 5.81
CA ASN A 186 -6.34 6.21 7.21
C ASN A 186 -5.40 7.15 7.98
N ASP A 187 -4.80 8.10 7.28
CA ASP A 187 -3.89 9.10 7.82
C ASP A 187 -4.68 10.40 8.06
N ILE A 188 -5.33 10.48 9.21
CA ILE A 188 -6.24 11.58 9.48
C ILE A 188 -5.51 12.86 9.91
N LEU A 189 -4.32 12.75 10.50
CA LEU A 189 -3.59 13.94 10.95
C LEU A 189 -3.18 14.84 9.78
N LYS A 190 -2.76 14.26 8.66
CA LYS A 190 -2.44 15.02 7.46
C LYS A 190 -3.65 15.76 6.87
N GLU A 191 -4.86 15.29 7.13
CA GLU A 191 -6.07 15.99 6.68
C GLU A 191 -6.22 17.33 7.37
N PHE A 192 -5.92 17.41 8.68
CA PHE A 192 -5.90 18.66 9.41
C PHE A 192 -4.72 19.57 9.04
N HIS A 193 -3.61 18.99 8.58
CA HIS A 193 -2.43 19.75 8.19
C HIS A 193 -2.53 20.34 6.78
N SER A 194 -3.13 19.62 5.82
CA SER A 194 -2.94 19.96 4.41
C SER A 194 -4.10 19.66 3.46
N GLN A 195 -4.83 18.56 3.61
CA GLN A 195 -5.80 18.11 2.59
C GLN A 195 -7.23 18.56 2.90
N ASN A 196 -7.58 18.76 4.19
CA ASN A 196 -8.86 19.27 4.69
C ASN A 196 -10.08 18.34 4.46
N GLU A 197 -9.88 17.05 4.24
CA GLU A 197 -10.94 16.05 4.08
C GLU A 197 -11.20 15.32 5.40
N PHE A 198 -11.55 16.06 6.44
CA PHE A 198 -11.87 15.51 7.76
C PHE A 198 -13.37 15.66 8.08
N ILE A 199 -13.90 14.70 8.85
CA ILE A 199 -15.32 14.62 9.21
C ILE A 199 -15.51 14.82 10.71
N TYR A 200 -14.65 14.23 11.52
CA TYR A 200 -14.71 14.23 12.97
C TYR A 200 -13.65 15.15 13.59
N PRO A 201 -13.82 15.58 14.86
CA PRO A 201 -12.75 16.28 15.58
C PRO A 201 -11.48 15.42 15.69
N PRO A 202 -10.29 16.03 15.89
CA PRO A 202 -9.02 15.30 15.88
C PRO A 202 -8.97 14.10 16.83
N GLU A 203 -9.42 14.23 18.07
CA GLU A 203 -9.39 13.16 19.07
C GLU A 203 -10.24 11.95 18.65
N ALA A 204 -11.47 12.19 18.18
CA ALA A 204 -12.34 11.13 17.68
C ALA A 204 -11.77 10.48 16.42
N SER A 205 -11.14 11.26 15.56
CA SER A 205 -10.49 10.78 14.34
C SER A 205 -9.32 9.85 14.66
N VAL A 206 -8.42 10.25 15.56
CA VAL A 206 -7.29 9.42 15.99
C VAL A 206 -7.78 8.14 16.67
N LYS A 207 -8.84 8.22 17.50
CA LYS A 207 -9.45 7.04 18.10
C LYS A 207 -9.92 6.02 17.04
N LEU A 208 -10.58 6.47 15.97
CA LEU A 208 -11.00 5.58 14.87
C LEU A 208 -9.81 4.94 14.15
N VAL A 209 -8.70 5.65 14.00
CA VAL A 209 -7.46 5.08 13.45
C VAL A 209 -6.93 3.98 14.37
N VAL A 210 -6.86 4.22 15.67
CA VAL A 210 -6.42 3.21 16.67
C VAL A 210 -7.34 1.99 16.64
N ASP A 211 -8.66 2.18 16.62
CA ASP A 211 -9.63 1.07 16.54
C ASP A 211 -9.43 0.22 15.26
N THR A 212 -9.07 0.86 14.13
CA THR A 212 -8.75 0.12 12.90
C THR A 212 -7.42 -0.64 12.99
N ILE A 213 -6.42 -0.08 13.65
CA ILE A 213 -5.13 -0.74 13.91
C ILE A 213 -5.37 -1.99 14.77
N GLU A 214 -6.07 -1.85 15.89
CA GLU A 214 -6.39 -2.96 16.78
C GLU A 214 -7.18 -4.06 16.05
N HIS A 215 -8.21 -3.70 15.31
CA HIS A 215 -8.99 -4.67 14.53
C HIS A 215 -8.13 -5.40 13.49
N GLN A 216 -7.26 -4.67 12.78
CA GLN A 216 -6.35 -5.23 11.79
C GLN A 216 -5.40 -6.25 12.41
N MET A 217 -4.77 -5.91 13.52
CA MET A 217 -3.81 -6.80 14.19
C MET A 217 -4.46 -8.10 14.65
N ASN A 218 -5.70 -8.04 15.10
CA ASN A 218 -6.40 -9.21 15.64
C ASN A 218 -7.10 -10.06 14.58
N HIS A 219 -7.51 -9.48 13.44
CA HIS A 219 -8.44 -10.14 12.53
C HIS A 219 -8.02 -10.13 11.04
N VAL A 220 -7.13 -9.23 10.61
CA VAL A 220 -6.76 -9.07 9.19
C VAL A 220 -5.24 -8.94 9.04
N PRO A 221 -4.47 -9.99 9.33
CA PRO A 221 -3.02 -9.91 9.57
C PRO A 221 -2.18 -9.48 8.35
N ARG A 222 -2.73 -9.55 7.13
CA ARG A 222 -2.04 -9.14 5.90
C ARG A 222 -2.39 -7.73 5.44
N TRP A 223 -3.16 -7.00 6.23
CA TRP A 223 -3.56 -5.64 5.90
C TRP A 223 -2.63 -4.62 6.57
N ASN A 224 -2.43 -3.48 5.94
CA ASN A 224 -1.77 -2.33 6.55
C ASN A 224 -2.85 -1.29 6.88
N SER A 225 -3.07 -1.05 8.17
CA SER A 225 -4.17 -0.21 8.66
C SER A 225 -3.93 1.28 8.53
N VAL A 226 -2.67 1.71 8.37
CA VAL A 226 -2.30 3.11 8.19
C VAL A 226 -1.17 3.23 7.15
N SER A 227 -1.25 4.27 6.33
CA SER A 227 -0.18 4.69 5.43
C SER A 227 0.09 6.18 5.64
N VAL A 228 1.05 6.48 6.50
CA VAL A 228 1.44 7.87 6.82
C VAL A 228 2.05 8.52 5.59
N SER A 229 1.48 9.65 5.15
CA SER A 229 1.78 10.24 3.85
C SER A 229 2.29 11.68 3.95
N GLY A 230 3.52 11.92 3.52
CA GLY A 230 4.11 13.25 3.41
C GLY A 230 3.71 14.03 2.15
N TYR A 231 3.25 13.32 1.11
CA TYR A 231 2.94 13.92 -0.19
C TYR A 231 2.03 15.15 -0.10
N HIS A 232 0.94 15.06 0.64
CA HIS A 232 -0.06 16.12 0.78
C HIS A 232 0.51 17.36 1.50
N ILE A 233 1.36 17.14 2.49
CA ILE A 233 2.07 18.20 3.22
C ILE A 233 3.03 18.93 2.26
N ARG A 234 3.73 18.18 1.41
CA ARG A 234 4.62 18.74 0.40
C ARG A 234 3.86 19.57 -0.63
N GLU A 235 2.77 19.03 -1.16
CA GLU A 235 1.94 19.72 -2.17
C GLU A 235 1.25 20.98 -1.59
N ALA A 236 0.97 21.02 -0.28
CA ALA A 236 0.48 22.19 0.40
C ALA A 236 1.52 23.33 0.55
N GLY A 237 2.77 23.10 0.13
CA GLY A 237 3.82 24.12 0.05
C GLY A 237 4.93 23.99 1.10
N SER A 238 5.00 22.89 1.85
CA SER A 238 6.09 22.68 2.81
C SER A 238 7.43 22.43 2.13
N THR A 239 8.52 22.73 2.82
CA THR A 239 9.86 22.30 2.40
C THR A 239 10.03 20.80 2.61
N ALA A 240 11.03 20.16 1.96
CA ALA A 240 11.32 18.74 2.13
C ALA A 240 11.65 18.39 3.60
N VAL A 241 12.29 19.29 4.34
CA VAL A 241 12.57 19.10 5.78
C VAL A 241 11.29 19.12 6.60
N GLN A 242 10.38 20.05 6.32
CA GLN A 242 9.09 20.13 7.01
C GLN A 242 8.21 18.92 6.66
N GLU A 243 8.13 18.52 5.39
CA GLU A 243 7.45 17.29 4.97
C GLU A 243 7.92 16.10 5.78
N LEU A 244 9.22 15.87 5.84
CA LEU A 244 9.80 14.75 6.59
C LEU A 244 9.48 14.84 8.08
N ALA A 245 9.65 16.00 8.68
CA ALA A 245 9.44 16.22 10.12
C ALA A 245 7.97 15.97 10.52
N PHE A 246 7.01 16.53 9.78
CA PHE A 246 5.60 16.35 10.06
C PHE A 246 5.15 14.91 9.83
N THR A 247 5.57 14.29 8.71
CA THR A 247 5.23 12.91 8.40
C THR A 247 5.73 11.94 9.48
N LEU A 248 6.96 12.10 9.93
CA LEU A 248 7.51 11.27 11.00
C LEU A 248 6.79 11.51 12.32
N ARG A 249 6.45 12.77 12.65
CA ARG A 249 5.71 13.07 13.88
C ARG A 249 4.29 12.50 13.87
N ASP A 250 3.59 12.57 12.73
CA ASP A 250 2.27 11.94 12.58
C ASP A 250 2.34 10.42 12.80
N GLY A 251 3.37 9.77 12.22
CA GLY A 251 3.61 8.35 12.45
C GLY A 251 3.89 8.00 13.90
N MET A 252 4.67 8.83 14.59
CA MET A 252 4.93 8.67 16.02
C MET A 252 3.66 8.84 16.86
N GLU A 253 2.80 9.80 16.51
CA GLU A 253 1.52 10.02 17.19
C GLU A 253 0.62 8.79 17.11
N TYR A 254 0.50 8.17 15.93
CA TYR A 254 -0.27 6.93 15.80
C TYR A 254 0.28 5.79 16.64
N VAL A 255 1.61 5.66 16.74
CA VAL A 255 2.24 4.63 17.58
C VAL A 255 2.05 4.94 19.08
N GLU A 256 2.13 6.22 19.48
CA GLU A 256 1.92 6.63 20.87
C GLU A 256 0.45 6.45 21.31
N ALA A 257 -0.50 6.59 20.37
CA ALA A 257 -1.93 6.46 20.63
C ALA A 257 -2.44 5.00 20.61
N SER A 258 -1.68 4.07 19.98
CA SER A 258 -2.03 2.65 19.83
C SER A 258 -1.44 1.81 20.97
#